data_4e56e8ea41258dc7861aeb8f59e84395
#
_entry.id   4e56e8ea41258dc7861aeb8f59e84395
#
_cell.length_a   1.000
_cell.length_b   1.000
_cell.length_c   1.000
_cell.angle_alpha   90.00
_cell.angle_beta   90.00
_cell.angle_gamma   90.00
#
_symmetry.space_group_name_H-M   'P 1'
#
loop_
_entity.id
_entity.type
_entity.pdbx_description
1 polymer ?
#
loop_
_entity_poly.entity_id
_entity_poly.type
_entity_poly.pdbx_seq_one_letter_code
_entity_poly.pdbx_strand_id
1 'polypeptide(L)'
;MVHDENFQHFVTTCTEVVARIAINPETRTVKGSGGEGGGALFNQENVPSETLFYSVLTVLPPRRKGNGDPSALLTQLLPAENPPILQIGGDETTGHGLCETKRIELNHEVKP
;
A
#
# COMPACT_ATOMS: atom_id res chain seq x y z
N MET A 1 2.33 22.10 7.56
CA MET A 1 3.35 21.17 8.06
C MET A 1 3.02 20.91 9.52
N VAL A 2 3.02 19.66 9.96
CA VAL A 2 2.74 19.27 11.33
C VAL A 2 4.08 19.02 12.02
N HIS A 3 4.22 19.34 13.31
CA HIS A 3 5.42 19.05 14.09
C HIS A 3 5.63 17.53 14.21
N ASP A 4 6.89 17.06 14.23
CA ASP A 4 7.22 15.63 14.21
C ASP A 4 6.57 14.83 15.33
N GLU A 5 6.48 15.38 16.53
CA GLU A 5 5.80 14.74 17.66
C GLU A 5 4.30 14.52 17.41
N ASN A 6 3.65 15.50 16.81
CA ASN A 6 2.23 15.37 16.44
C ASN A 6 2.05 14.34 15.31
N PHE A 7 2.95 14.31 14.33
CA PHE A 7 2.94 13.30 13.28
C PHE A 7 3.13 11.90 13.88
N GLN A 8 4.10 11.73 14.77
CA GLN A 8 4.33 10.46 15.46
C GLN A 8 3.10 10.03 16.27
N HIS A 9 2.44 10.96 16.96
CA HIS A 9 1.21 10.66 17.67
C HIS A 9 0.12 10.15 16.72
N PHE A 10 -0.10 10.80 15.59
CA PHE A 10 -1.13 10.38 14.64
C PHE A 10 -0.85 8.98 14.06
N VAL A 11 0.37 8.69 13.65
CA VAL A 11 0.70 7.37 13.05
C VAL A 11 0.69 6.23 14.06
N THR A 12 0.76 6.54 15.35
CA THR A 12 0.71 5.53 16.42
C THR A 12 -0.66 5.33 17.04
N THR A 13 -1.54 6.33 16.97
CA THR A 13 -2.81 6.29 17.71
C THR A 13 -4.06 6.44 16.84
N CYS A 14 -3.91 6.90 15.60
CA CYS A 14 -5.04 7.15 14.70
C CYS A 14 -5.21 6.08 13.62
N THR A 15 -4.79 4.86 13.90
CA THR A 15 -5.04 3.69 13.06
C THR A 15 -6.41 3.09 13.39
N GLU A 16 -6.98 2.36 12.43
CA GLU A 16 -8.26 1.66 12.63
C GLU A 16 -7.98 0.23 13.10
N VAL A 17 -8.41 -0.12 14.31
CA VAL A 17 -8.30 -1.48 14.82
C VAL A 17 -9.63 -2.21 14.62
N VAL A 18 -9.62 -3.22 13.78
CA VAL A 18 -10.81 -4.02 13.43
C VAL A 18 -10.64 -5.44 13.94
N ALA A 19 -11.64 -5.94 14.66
CA ALA A 19 -11.70 -7.35 15.05
C ALA A 19 -12.14 -8.21 13.86
N ARG A 20 -11.37 -9.26 13.58
CA ARG A 20 -11.65 -10.21 12.49
C ARG A 20 -11.74 -11.63 13.01
N ILE A 21 -12.49 -12.45 12.29
CA ILE A 21 -12.67 -13.86 12.60
C ILE A 21 -12.23 -14.68 11.39
N ALA A 22 -11.34 -15.64 11.62
CA ALA A 22 -10.96 -16.59 10.59
C ALA A 22 -12.07 -17.64 10.41
N ILE A 23 -12.59 -17.75 9.18
CA ILE A 23 -13.62 -18.70 8.80
C ILE A 23 -12.98 -19.83 7.97
N ASN A 24 -13.38 -21.05 8.23
CA ASN A 24 -13.03 -22.18 7.38
C ASN A 24 -13.85 -22.11 6.08
N PRO A 25 -13.22 -22.07 4.90
CA PRO A 25 -13.92 -21.93 3.64
C PRO A 25 -14.79 -23.13 3.27
N GLU A 26 -14.44 -24.33 3.76
CA GLU A 26 -15.17 -25.57 3.46
C GLU A 26 -16.42 -25.72 4.33
N THR A 27 -16.26 -25.52 5.64
CA THR A 27 -17.34 -25.70 6.60
C THR A 27 -18.15 -24.45 6.87
N ARG A 28 -17.62 -23.28 6.45
CA ARG A 28 -18.17 -21.94 6.73
C ARG A 28 -18.37 -21.64 8.21
N THR A 29 -17.63 -22.35 9.06
CA THR A 29 -17.62 -22.16 10.52
C THR A 29 -16.36 -21.47 10.96
N VAL A 30 -16.39 -20.93 12.18
CA VAL A 30 -15.22 -20.26 12.78
C VAL A 30 -14.10 -21.29 12.99
N LYS A 31 -12.89 -20.98 12.54
CA LYS A 31 -11.70 -21.81 12.76
C LYS A 31 -11.37 -21.83 14.26
N GLY A 32 -11.21 -23.01 14.84
CA GLY A 32 -10.55 -23.18 16.14
C GLY A 32 -11.44 -23.23 17.37
N SER A 33 -12.67 -23.68 17.30
CA SER A 33 -13.44 -23.96 18.51
C SER A 33 -13.11 -25.31 19.18
N GLY A 34 -12.01 -25.98 18.81
CA GLY A 34 -11.74 -27.33 19.33
C GLY A 34 -10.31 -27.87 19.13
N GLY A 35 -9.25 -27.10 19.43
CA GLY A 35 -7.90 -27.65 19.35
C GLY A 35 -6.80 -26.61 19.62
N GLU A 36 -5.67 -27.07 20.11
CA GLU A 36 -4.48 -26.29 20.40
C GLU A 36 -4.06 -25.38 19.22
N GLY A 37 -4.31 -24.07 19.33
CA GLY A 37 -3.79 -23.11 18.36
C GLY A 37 -4.69 -21.93 18.09
N GLY A 38 -4.58 -20.92 18.91
CA GLY A 38 -4.92 -19.53 18.60
C GLY A 38 -6.36 -19.28 18.15
N GLY A 39 -7.10 -18.55 18.93
CA GLY A 39 -8.49 -18.20 18.65
C GLY A 39 -8.69 -17.67 17.22
N ALA A 40 -9.82 -18.01 16.65
CA ALA A 40 -10.25 -17.53 15.34
C ALA A 40 -10.44 -15.99 15.29
N LEU A 41 -10.51 -15.36 16.46
CA LEU A 41 -10.63 -13.91 16.62
C LEU A 41 -9.24 -13.29 16.70
N PHE A 42 -8.98 -12.32 15.86
CA PHE A 42 -7.75 -11.52 15.89
C PHE A 42 -8.06 -10.05 15.57
N ASN A 43 -7.21 -9.18 16.07
CA ASN A 43 -7.30 -7.77 15.74
C ASN A 43 -6.35 -7.46 14.58
N GLN A 44 -6.84 -6.68 13.65
CA GLN A 44 -6.06 -6.15 12.54
C GLN A 44 -6.03 -4.64 12.64
N GLU A 45 -4.85 -4.10 12.49
CA GLU A 45 -4.63 -2.66 12.47
C GLU A 45 -4.50 -2.21 11.01
N ASN A 46 -5.33 -1.26 10.62
CA ASN A 46 -5.38 -0.72 9.28
C ASN A 46 -5.06 0.76 9.28
N VAL A 47 -4.47 1.21 8.19
CA VAL A 47 -4.36 2.63 7.91
C VAL A 47 -5.74 3.14 7.49
N PRO A 48 -6.21 4.28 8.04
CA PRO A 48 -7.51 4.85 7.69
C PRO A 48 -7.67 5.12 6.21
N SER A 49 -8.91 5.03 5.72
CA SER A 49 -9.27 5.46 4.37
C SER A 49 -8.86 6.92 4.14
N GLU A 50 -8.62 7.28 2.88
CA GLU A 50 -8.22 8.64 2.48
C GLU A 50 -6.85 9.10 3.03
N THR A 51 -6.05 8.19 3.57
CA THR A 51 -4.69 8.51 3.96
C THR A 51 -3.82 8.78 2.74
N LEU A 52 -3.09 9.89 2.77
CA LEU A 52 -2.18 10.29 1.72
C LEU A 52 -0.77 9.77 1.99
N PHE A 53 -0.26 8.95 1.08
CA PHE A 53 1.12 8.51 1.06
C PHE A 53 1.91 9.20 -0.04
N TYR A 54 3.20 9.35 0.15
CA TYR A 54 4.12 9.75 -0.91
C TYR A 54 5.37 8.88 -0.88
N SER A 55 5.94 8.67 -2.05
CA SER A 55 7.17 7.91 -2.20
C SER A 55 7.96 8.44 -3.38
N VAL A 56 9.27 8.21 -3.36
CA VAL A 56 10.14 8.53 -4.49
C VAL A 56 10.38 7.26 -5.29
N LEU A 57 10.07 7.32 -6.58
CA LEU A 57 10.31 6.22 -7.50
C LEU A 57 11.55 6.53 -8.35
N THR A 58 12.55 5.67 -8.28
CA THR A 58 13.77 5.78 -9.08
C THR A 58 13.86 4.61 -10.04
N VAL A 59 14.02 4.89 -11.31
CA VAL A 59 14.22 3.87 -12.34
C VAL A 59 15.69 3.87 -12.74
N LEU A 60 16.33 2.72 -12.55
CA LEU A 60 17.74 2.54 -12.93
C LEU A 60 17.86 2.02 -14.37
N PRO A 61 18.94 2.35 -15.06
CA PRO A 61 19.19 1.81 -16.39
C PRO A 61 19.28 0.28 -16.35
N PRO A 62 18.87 -0.40 -17.43
CA PRO A 62 18.87 -1.85 -17.48
C PRO A 62 20.31 -2.40 -17.33
N ARG A 63 20.47 -3.47 -16.56
CA ARG A 63 21.79 -4.12 -16.34
C ARG A 63 22.38 -4.74 -17.60
N ARG A 64 21.55 -5.11 -18.57
CA ARG A 64 22.00 -5.62 -19.87
C ARG A 64 22.14 -4.46 -20.84
N LYS A 65 23.19 -4.49 -21.67
CA LYS A 65 23.34 -3.57 -22.82
C LYS A 65 22.15 -3.79 -23.77
N GLY A 66 21.21 -2.89 -23.76
CA GLY A 66 20.02 -2.88 -24.58
C GLY A 66 19.44 -1.46 -24.62
N ASN A 67 18.69 -1.16 -25.66
CA ASN A 67 18.12 0.17 -25.89
C ASN A 67 16.84 0.43 -25.06
N GLY A 68 16.72 -0.12 -23.86
CA GLY A 68 15.58 0.16 -23.02
C GLY A 68 15.69 1.55 -22.37
N ASP A 69 14.72 2.41 -22.66
CA ASP A 69 14.59 3.70 -21.98
C ASP A 69 13.91 3.49 -20.61
N PRO A 70 14.60 3.79 -19.50
CA PRO A 70 14.00 3.69 -18.16
C PRO A 70 12.75 4.56 -17.99
N SER A 71 12.72 5.73 -18.64
CA SER A 71 11.60 6.66 -18.57
C SER A 71 10.35 6.09 -19.24
N ALA A 72 10.52 5.37 -20.34
CA ALA A 72 9.42 4.69 -21.02
C ALA A 72 8.78 3.61 -20.13
N LEU A 73 9.59 2.85 -19.38
CA LEU A 73 9.08 1.86 -18.44
C LEU A 73 8.25 2.50 -17.32
N LEU A 74 8.74 3.61 -16.76
CA LEU A 74 8.01 4.35 -15.74
C LEU A 74 6.67 4.88 -16.27
N THR A 75 6.66 5.42 -17.48
CA THR A 75 5.44 5.93 -18.12
C THR A 75 4.45 4.81 -18.41
N GLN A 76 4.94 3.63 -18.74
CA GLN A 76 4.09 2.45 -18.96
C GLN A 76 3.45 1.93 -17.66
N LEU A 77 4.20 1.90 -16.58
CA LEU A 77 3.73 1.41 -15.28
C LEU A 77 2.82 2.41 -14.56
N LEU A 78 3.17 3.69 -14.63
CA LEU A 78 2.45 4.78 -13.97
C LEU A 78 2.23 5.93 -14.97
N PRO A 79 1.27 5.80 -15.88
CA PRO A 79 0.94 6.87 -16.81
C PRO A 79 0.41 8.11 -16.05
N ALA A 80 0.80 9.29 -16.52
CA ALA A 80 0.44 10.54 -15.83
C ALA A 80 -1.04 10.91 -16.00
N GLU A 81 -1.62 10.59 -17.17
CA GLU A 81 -3.00 10.98 -17.50
C GLU A 81 -4.07 10.03 -16.95
N ASN A 82 -3.72 8.77 -16.73
CA ASN A 82 -4.65 7.76 -16.24
C ASN A 82 -3.89 6.80 -15.32
N PRO A 83 -3.52 7.24 -14.13
CA PRO A 83 -2.73 6.44 -13.22
C PRO A 83 -3.53 5.21 -12.76
N PRO A 84 -2.88 4.04 -12.63
CA PRO A 84 -3.54 2.85 -12.18
C PRO A 84 -3.92 2.92 -10.71
N ILE A 85 -4.98 2.20 -10.35
CA ILE A 85 -5.24 1.85 -8.96
C ILE A 85 -4.30 0.70 -8.61
N LEU A 86 -3.49 0.89 -7.57
CA LEU A 86 -2.57 -0.13 -7.09
C LEU A 86 -3.12 -0.81 -5.84
N GLN A 87 -2.91 -2.11 -5.76
CA GLN A 87 -3.14 -2.88 -4.55
C GLN A 87 -1.84 -2.86 -3.72
N ILE A 88 -1.90 -2.28 -2.53
CA ILE A 88 -0.76 -2.20 -1.60
C ILE A 88 -1.17 -2.79 -0.25
N GLY A 89 -0.40 -3.75 0.25
CA GLY A 89 -0.70 -4.45 1.49
C GLY A 89 -1.52 -5.72 1.31
N GLY A 90 -2.17 -6.16 2.38
CA GLY A 90 -2.98 -7.36 2.42
C GLY A 90 -4.47 -7.10 2.22
N ASP A 91 -5.26 -8.18 2.33
CA ASP A 91 -6.73 -8.15 2.38
C ASP A 91 -7.45 -7.59 1.14
N GLU A 92 -6.85 -7.76 -0.03
CA GLU A 92 -7.45 -7.41 -1.31
C GLU A 92 -8.88 -7.95 -1.46
N THR A 93 -9.10 -9.20 -1.07
CA THR A 93 -10.40 -9.87 -1.17
C THR A 93 -11.49 -9.23 -0.31
N THR A 94 -11.11 -8.41 0.65
CA THR A 94 -12.03 -7.65 1.51
C THR A 94 -12.07 -6.15 1.16
N GLY A 95 -11.46 -5.76 0.03
CA GLY A 95 -11.50 -4.41 -0.49
C GLY A 95 -10.51 -3.44 0.17
N HIS A 96 -9.51 -3.97 0.90
CA HIS A 96 -8.47 -3.15 1.51
C HIS A 96 -7.28 -2.93 0.57
N GLY A 97 -6.54 -1.86 0.80
CA GLY A 97 -5.28 -1.58 0.11
C GLY A 97 -5.41 -1.07 -1.34
N LEU A 98 -6.60 -0.70 -1.78
CA LEU A 98 -6.79 -0.06 -3.09
C LEU A 98 -6.37 1.40 -3.01
N CYS A 99 -5.27 1.75 -3.68
CA CYS A 99 -4.67 3.06 -3.66
C CYS A 99 -4.80 3.73 -5.02
N GLU A 100 -5.47 4.87 -5.06
CA GLU A 100 -5.40 5.77 -6.21
C GLU A 100 -3.99 6.38 -6.27
N THR A 101 -3.35 6.35 -7.44
CA THR A 101 -1.97 6.84 -7.58
C THR A 101 -1.94 8.11 -8.42
N LYS A 102 -0.97 8.97 -8.12
CA LYS A 102 -0.67 10.14 -8.92
C LYS A 102 0.83 10.32 -9.08
N ARG A 103 1.31 10.31 -10.31
CA ARG A 103 2.72 10.62 -10.61
C ARG A 103 2.93 12.14 -10.65
N ILE A 104 3.89 12.62 -9.90
CA ILE A 104 4.34 14.01 -9.92
C ILE A 104 5.77 14.01 -10.48
N GLU A 105 5.98 14.68 -11.59
CA GLU A 105 7.31 14.86 -12.16
C GLU A 105 7.96 16.10 -11.52
N LEU A 106 9.09 15.90 -10.88
CA LEU A 106 9.89 17.00 -10.38
C LEU A 106 10.76 17.50 -11.55
N ASN A 107 10.35 18.57 -12.19
CA ASN A 107 11.18 19.26 -13.17
C ASN A 107 12.34 19.93 -12.43
N HIS A 108 13.43 19.21 -12.24
CA HIS A 108 14.70 19.84 -11.89
C HIS A 108 15.28 20.43 -13.19
N GLU A 109 14.97 21.69 -13.47
CA GLU A 109 15.88 22.50 -14.25
C GLU A 109 17.17 22.67 -13.44
N VAL A 110 18.12 21.77 -13.62
CA VAL A 110 19.51 22.04 -13.23
C VAL A 110 19.98 23.13 -14.17
N LYS A 111 19.84 24.37 -13.77
CA LYS A 111 20.58 25.47 -14.47
C LYS A 111 22.08 25.22 -14.30
N PRO A 112 22.83 25.22 -15.38
CA PRO A 112 24.27 25.03 -15.36
C PRO A 112 24.98 26.13 -14.58
#